data_52c34d9ac62f4cd22777b6d68c493da7
#
_entry.id   52c34d9ac62f4cd22777b6d68c493da7
#
_cell.length_a   1.000
_cell.length_b   1.000
_cell.length_c   1.000
_cell.angle_alpha   90.00
_cell.angle_beta   90.00
_cell.angle_gamma   90.00
#
_symmetry.space_group_name_H-M   'P 1'
#
loop_
_entity.id
_entity.type
_entity.pdbx_description
1 polymer ?
#
loop_
_entity_poly.entity_id
_entity_poly.type
_entity_poly.pdbx_seq_one_letter_code
_entity_poly.pdbx_strand_id
1 'polypeptide(L)'
;MKRCIDELGFKGIEISTNVEGTDLTRAGLEKFFAHASETGTLIFMHPIGSSIQDRMDDHYFRNLIGHPLESALAVGHLVFDGYLDRYPGLKICIAH
;
A
#
# COMPACT_ATOMS: atom_id res chain seq x y z
N MET A 1 -5.29 11.95 -6.56
CA MET A 1 -5.50 10.84 -7.52
C MET A 1 -6.30 11.24 -8.74
N LYS A 2 -7.53 11.77 -8.60
CA LYS A 2 -8.42 12.11 -9.73
C LYS A 2 -7.73 12.94 -10.83
N ARG A 3 -7.05 14.03 -10.46
CA ARG A 3 -6.29 14.85 -11.41
C ARG A 3 -5.20 14.06 -12.15
N CYS A 4 -4.49 13.16 -11.45
CA CYS A 4 -3.43 12.37 -12.05
C CYS A 4 -3.96 11.44 -13.16
N ILE A 5 -5.11 10.84 -12.92
CA ILE A 5 -5.73 9.90 -13.86
C ILE A 5 -6.45 10.65 -14.99
N ASP A 6 -7.34 11.59 -14.66
CA ASP A 6 -8.24 12.21 -15.62
C ASP A 6 -7.57 13.28 -16.48
N GLU A 7 -6.68 14.11 -15.88
CA GLU A 7 -6.04 15.23 -16.58
C GLU A 7 -4.64 14.91 -17.08
N LEU A 8 -3.85 14.18 -16.27
CA LEU A 8 -2.44 13.90 -16.58
C LEU A 8 -2.21 12.55 -17.26
N GLY A 9 -3.25 11.71 -17.39
CA GLY A 9 -3.20 10.44 -18.09
C GLY A 9 -2.39 9.35 -17.38
N PHE A 10 -2.17 9.47 -16.06
CA PHE A 10 -1.47 8.45 -15.29
C PHE A 10 -2.29 7.15 -15.27
N LYS A 11 -1.59 6.02 -15.33
CA LYS A 11 -2.22 4.69 -15.33
C LYS A 11 -2.34 4.09 -13.94
N GLY A 12 -1.61 4.64 -12.99
CA GLY A 12 -1.60 4.20 -11.61
C GLY A 12 -0.94 5.23 -10.72
N ILE A 13 -0.88 4.91 -9.46
CA ILE A 13 -0.23 5.74 -8.43
C ILE A 13 0.56 4.84 -7.49
N GLU A 14 1.60 5.39 -6.91
CA GLU A 14 2.38 4.72 -5.86
C GLU A 14 1.93 5.21 -4.48
N ILE A 15 1.82 4.27 -3.54
CA ILE A 15 1.59 4.56 -2.13
C ILE A 15 2.56 3.75 -1.27
N SER A 16 2.76 4.19 -0.03
CA SER A 16 3.50 3.40 0.96
C SER A 16 2.64 2.32 1.61
N THR A 17 3.28 1.44 2.38
CA THR A 17 2.61 0.37 3.14
C THR A 17 1.95 0.87 4.42
N ASN A 18 2.29 2.06 4.86
CA ASN A 18 1.72 2.71 6.05
C ASN A 18 1.73 4.23 5.87
N VAL A 19 0.98 4.93 6.71
CA VAL A 19 0.95 6.40 6.78
C VAL A 19 1.49 6.80 8.15
N GLU A 20 2.75 7.22 8.20
CA GLU A 20 3.44 7.61 9.45
C GLU A 20 3.30 6.56 10.56
N GLY A 21 3.46 5.28 10.20
CA GLY A 21 3.33 4.15 11.12
C GLY A 21 1.90 3.65 11.36
N THR A 22 0.90 4.29 10.76
CA THR A 22 -0.50 3.85 10.82
C THR A 22 -0.82 2.94 9.65
N ASP A 23 -1.41 1.78 9.91
CA ASP A 23 -1.82 0.84 8.87
C ASP A 23 -2.82 1.47 7.90
N LEU A 24 -2.74 1.09 6.63
CA LEU A 24 -3.54 1.70 5.55
C LEU A 24 -5.05 1.64 5.82
N THR A 25 -5.54 0.56 6.42
CA THR A 25 -6.96 0.37 6.72
C THR A 25 -7.45 1.20 7.92
N ARG A 26 -6.52 1.86 8.64
CA ARG A 26 -6.82 2.71 9.80
C ARG A 26 -6.44 4.17 9.58
N ALA A 27 -5.98 4.50 8.38
CA ALA A 27 -5.46 5.83 8.05
C ALA A 27 -6.49 6.78 7.42
N GLY A 28 -7.77 6.42 7.42
CA GLY A 28 -8.84 7.25 6.84
C GLY A 28 -8.80 7.31 5.30
N LEU A 29 -8.36 6.24 4.65
CA LEU A 29 -8.17 6.16 3.21
C LEU A 29 -9.33 5.48 2.45
N GLU A 30 -10.49 5.31 3.09
CA GLU A 30 -11.63 4.61 2.50
C GLU A 30 -12.09 5.23 1.17
N LYS A 31 -12.17 6.56 1.12
CA LYS A 31 -12.54 7.28 -0.12
C LYS A 31 -11.52 7.08 -1.24
N PHE A 32 -10.25 6.98 -0.87
CA PHE A 32 -9.16 6.72 -1.81
C PHE A 32 -9.30 5.32 -2.42
N PHE A 33 -9.49 4.29 -1.60
CA PHE A 33 -9.65 2.92 -2.06
C PHE A 33 -10.95 2.73 -2.86
N ALA A 34 -12.04 3.34 -2.43
CA ALA A 34 -13.30 3.33 -3.17
C ALA A 34 -13.12 3.92 -4.58
N HIS A 35 -12.48 5.08 -4.70
CA HIS A 35 -12.24 5.71 -5.98
C HIS A 35 -11.30 4.89 -6.88
N ALA A 36 -10.24 4.31 -6.31
CA ALA A 36 -9.33 3.43 -7.05
C ALA A 36 -10.06 2.18 -7.58
N SER A 37 -10.94 1.59 -6.77
CA SER A 37 -11.78 0.46 -7.17
C SER A 37 -12.73 0.82 -8.31
N GLU A 38 -13.43 1.95 -8.20
CA GLU A 38 -14.39 2.42 -9.22
C GLU A 38 -13.73 2.71 -10.56
N THR A 39 -12.55 3.29 -10.55
CA THR A 39 -11.82 3.68 -11.77
C THR A 39 -10.89 2.59 -12.30
N GLY A 40 -10.66 1.52 -11.54
CA GLY A 40 -9.68 0.49 -11.90
C GLY A 40 -8.24 1.00 -11.93
N THR A 41 -7.95 2.08 -11.20
CA THR A 41 -6.60 2.66 -11.11
C THR A 41 -5.66 1.67 -10.43
N LEU A 42 -4.50 1.41 -11.04
CA LEU A 42 -3.48 0.58 -10.44
C LEU A 42 -2.85 1.30 -9.24
N ILE A 43 -2.81 0.63 -8.11
CA ILE A 43 -2.05 1.06 -6.92
C ILE A 43 -0.77 0.24 -6.86
N PHE A 44 0.37 0.92 -7.00
CA PHE A 44 1.68 0.32 -6.75
C PHE A 44 2.06 0.59 -5.30
N MET A 45 2.13 -0.45 -4.48
CA MET A 45 2.42 -0.34 -3.06
C MET A 45 3.90 -0.66 -2.80
N HIS A 46 4.66 0.34 -2.36
CA HIS A 46 6.08 0.20 -2.05
C HIS A 46 6.32 0.37 -0.55
N PRO A 47 7.00 -0.57 0.11
CA PRO A 47 7.25 -0.47 1.54
C PRO A 47 8.15 0.70 1.91
N ILE A 48 7.81 1.36 3.01
CA ILE A 48 8.60 2.43 3.63
C ILE A 48 8.79 2.11 5.10
N GLY A 49 10.04 2.21 5.55
CA GLY A 49 10.40 1.94 6.93
C GLY A 49 10.38 0.46 7.27
N SER A 50 10.45 0.17 8.54
CA SER A 50 10.30 -1.17 9.11
C SER A 50 9.88 -1.04 10.57
N SER A 51 8.94 -1.84 10.99
CA SER A 51 8.47 -1.88 12.38
C SER A 51 9.53 -2.41 13.37
N ILE A 52 10.61 -3.03 12.90
CA ILE A 52 11.69 -3.58 13.73
C ILE A 52 13.05 -3.00 13.29
N GLN A 53 13.15 -1.68 13.21
CA GLN A 53 14.31 -1.00 12.63
C GLN A 53 15.62 -1.31 13.35
N ASP A 54 15.63 -1.34 14.69
CA ASP A 54 16.84 -1.48 15.50
C ASP A 54 17.56 -2.81 15.35
N ARG A 55 16.87 -3.82 14.82
CA ARG A 55 17.43 -5.17 14.61
C ARG A 55 17.82 -5.45 13.16
N MET A 56 17.68 -4.48 12.26
CA MET A 56 17.83 -4.68 10.82
C MET A 56 18.94 -3.83 10.19
N ASP A 57 19.90 -3.39 10.98
CA ASP A 57 20.98 -2.51 10.51
C ASP A 57 22.09 -3.26 9.77
N ASP A 58 22.27 -4.56 10.06
CA ASP A 58 23.30 -5.38 9.44
C ASP A 58 22.82 -6.02 8.13
N HIS A 59 23.79 -6.41 7.30
CA HIS A 59 23.58 -7.28 6.12
C HIS A 59 22.48 -6.86 5.15
N TYR A 60 22.15 -5.58 5.11
CA TYR A 60 21.07 -5.09 4.28
C TYR A 60 19.70 -5.66 4.69
N PHE A 61 19.54 -6.05 5.96
CA PHE A 61 18.30 -6.67 6.46
C PHE A 61 17.07 -5.77 6.34
N ARG A 62 17.24 -4.44 6.33
CA ARG A 62 16.11 -3.52 6.08
C ARG A 62 15.45 -3.81 4.74
N ASN A 63 16.24 -4.13 3.72
CA ASN A 63 15.72 -4.47 2.39
C ASN A 63 15.33 -5.94 2.26
N LEU A 64 16.16 -6.84 2.78
CA LEU A 64 15.92 -8.28 2.64
C LEU A 64 14.76 -8.81 3.47
N ILE A 65 14.53 -8.22 4.64
CA ILE A 65 13.53 -8.67 5.62
C ILE A 65 12.49 -7.58 5.88
N GLY A 66 12.95 -6.35 6.14
CA GLY A 66 12.08 -5.25 6.53
C GLY A 66 11.04 -4.89 5.49
N HIS A 67 11.43 -4.72 4.23
CA HIS A 67 10.50 -4.40 3.16
C HIS A 67 9.48 -5.52 2.89
N PRO A 68 9.86 -6.80 2.76
CA PRO A 68 8.89 -7.89 2.67
C PRO A 68 7.95 -7.98 3.87
N LEU A 69 8.44 -7.72 5.07
CA LEU A 69 7.63 -7.71 6.29
C LEU A 69 6.57 -6.59 6.25
N GLU A 70 6.96 -5.38 5.90
CA GLU A 70 6.03 -4.24 5.77
C GLU A 70 4.97 -4.50 4.68
N SER A 71 5.38 -5.05 3.55
CA SER A 71 4.45 -5.44 2.49
C SER A 71 3.46 -6.52 2.96
N ALA A 72 3.95 -7.53 3.69
CA ALA A 72 3.11 -8.59 4.24
C ALA A 72 2.09 -8.05 5.26
N LEU A 73 2.49 -7.13 6.13
CA LEU A 73 1.59 -6.47 7.08
C LEU A 73 0.50 -5.67 6.36
N ALA A 74 0.88 -4.87 5.38
CA ALA A 74 -0.07 -4.05 4.63
C ALA A 74 -1.09 -4.91 3.88
N VAL A 75 -0.64 -5.97 3.20
CA VAL A 75 -1.51 -6.93 2.51
C VAL A 75 -2.41 -7.66 3.52
N GLY A 76 -1.86 -8.09 4.63
CA GLY A 76 -2.62 -8.74 5.70
C GLY A 76 -3.78 -7.87 6.17
N HIS A 77 -3.55 -6.58 6.42
CA HIS A 77 -4.61 -5.64 6.77
C HIS A 77 -5.66 -5.50 5.68
N LEU A 78 -5.26 -5.35 4.41
CA LEU A 78 -6.21 -5.23 3.31
C LEU A 78 -7.11 -6.48 3.18
N VAL A 79 -6.54 -7.66 3.38
CA VAL A 79 -7.29 -8.94 3.31
C VAL A 79 -8.18 -9.12 4.53
N PHE A 80 -7.60 -9.08 5.73
CA PHE A 80 -8.32 -9.42 6.97
C PHE A 80 -9.28 -8.33 7.42
N ASP A 81 -9.05 -7.07 7.08
CA ASP A 81 -9.98 -5.97 7.33
C ASP A 81 -11.09 -5.86 6.24
N GLY A 82 -11.12 -6.80 5.29
CA GLY A 82 -12.19 -6.93 4.31
C GLY A 82 -12.17 -5.92 3.16
N TYR A 83 -11.05 -5.26 2.91
CA TYR A 83 -10.95 -4.22 1.87
C TYR A 83 -11.07 -4.78 0.46
N LEU A 84 -10.56 -5.98 0.21
CA LEU A 84 -10.68 -6.61 -1.11
C LEU A 84 -12.12 -7.02 -1.42
N ASP A 85 -12.89 -7.38 -0.42
CA ASP A 85 -14.33 -7.67 -0.57
C ASP A 85 -15.15 -6.38 -0.72
N ARG A 86 -14.81 -5.35 0.07
CA ARG A 86 -15.51 -4.05 0.03
C ARG A 86 -15.23 -3.27 -1.26
N TYR A 87 -14.04 -3.40 -1.81
CA TYR A 87 -13.59 -2.70 -3.01
C TYR A 87 -13.13 -3.68 -4.09
N PRO A 88 -14.06 -4.40 -4.73
CA PRO A 88 -13.71 -5.53 -5.62
C PRO A 88 -12.98 -5.15 -6.90
N GLY A 89 -13.01 -3.87 -7.27
CA GLY A 89 -12.27 -3.35 -8.43
C GLY A 89 -10.83 -2.94 -8.14
N LEU A 90 -10.33 -3.12 -6.92
CA LEU A 90 -8.96 -2.77 -6.57
C LEU A 90 -7.94 -3.59 -7.36
N LYS A 91 -6.95 -2.89 -7.90
CA LYS A 91 -5.77 -3.45 -8.57
C LYS A 91 -4.53 -3.01 -7.82
N ILE A 92 -3.91 -3.93 -7.12
CA ILE A 92 -2.74 -3.64 -6.28
C ILE A 92 -1.55 -4.47 -6.77
N CYS A 93 -0.45 -3.79 -7.04
CA CYS A 93 0.85 -4.38 -7.30
C CYS A 93 1.77 -4.07 -6.12
N ILE A 94 2.42 -5.07 -5.58
CA ILE A 94 3.21 -4.97 -4.35
C ILE A 94 4.68 -5.13 -4.69
N ALA A 95 5.51 -4.17 -4.27
CA ALA A 95 6.95 -4.27 -4.35
C ALA A 95 7.52 -5.04 -3.15
N HIS A 96 8.54 -5.83 -3.42
CA HIS A 96 9.29 -6.67 -2.45
C HIS A 96 8.52 -7.81 -1.80
#